data_0dacb656c4dfe081683d728919f8d236
#
_entry.id   0dacb656c4dfe081683d728919f8d236
#
_cell.length_a   1.000
_cell.length_b   1.000
_cell.length_c   1.000
_cell.angle_alpha   90.00
_cell.angle_beta   90.00
_cell.angle_gamma   90.00
#
_symmetry.space_group_name_H-M   'P 1'
#
loop_
_entity.id
_entity.type
_entity.pdbx_description
1 polymer ?
#
loop_
_entity_poly.entity_id
_entity_poly.type
_entity_poly.pdbx_seq_one_letter_code
_entity_poly.pdbx_strand_id
1 'polypeptide(L)'
;MIDNPQPQIPLFAMLRAFIDVPADHPFPIQNLPYGVFRPYPGAEPRVGVAIGDFVLDLSVLEAQELLDHPRIAAERPFSKPVLNAFMAMGRPVWQHVRATLTHLLDAATPTLRDDAALREQALLPRHQVELLLPAAIGDYTDFYSSREHATNVGIMFRGPENALMPNWLHLPV
;
A
#
# COMPACT_ATOMS: atom_id res chain seq x y z
N MET A 1 6.04 47.01 -9.07
CA MET A 1 5.57 46.08 -8.04
C MET A 1 5.43 44.74 -8.72
N ILE A 2 6.31 43.79 -8.39
CA ILE A 2 6.25 42.43 -8.94
C ILE A 2 5.34 41.67 -8.00
N ASP A 3 4.14 41.37 -8.49
CA ASP A 3 3.17 40.54 -7.77
C ASP A 3 3.77 39.13 -7.65
N ASN A 4 4.22 38.76 -6.48
CA ASN A 4 4.78 37.44 -6.21
C ASN A 4 3.61 36.53 -5.88
N PRO A 5 3.18 35.64 -6.79
CA PRO A 5 2.07 34.74 -6.49
C PRO A 5 2.46 33.85 -5.32
N GLN A 6 1.71 33.94 -4.24
CA GLN A 6 1.82 33.04 -3.09
C GLN A 6 1.76 31.60 -3.61
N PRO A 7 2.64 30.70 -3.16
CA PRO A 7 2.56 29.32 -3.56
C PRO A 7 1.19 28.77 -3.16
N GLN A 8 0.41 28.33 -4.13
CA GLN A 8 -0.84 27.63 -3.87
C GLN A 8 -0.45 26.32 -3.19
N ILE A 9 -0.78 26.20 -1.91
CA ILE A 9 -0.62 24.94 -1.17
C ILE A 9 -1.48 23.89 -1.91
N PRO A 10 -0.91 22.78 -2.38
CA PRO A 10 -1.67 21.74 -3.06
C PRO A 10 -2.83 21.29 -2.17
N LEU A 11 -4.00 21.05 -2.76
CA LEU A 11 -5.21 20.63 -2.04
C LEU A 11 -4.94 19.44 -1.09
N PHE A 12 -4.03 18.55 -1.46
CA PHE A 12 -3.57 17.42 -0.64
C PHE A 12 -2.85 17.81 0.66
N ALA A 13 -2.26 19.00 0.74
CA ALA A 13 -1.61 19.47 1.97
C ALA A 13 -2.62 19.92 3.04
N MET A 14 -3.88 20.05 2.69
CA MET A 14 -4.97 20.41 3.63
C MET A 14 -5.71 19.18 4.17
N LEU A 15 -5.51 17.98 3.58
CA LEU A 15 -6.14 16.74 4.05
C LEU A 15 -5.53 16.32 5.39
N ARG A 16 -6.38 16.16 6.39
CA ARG A 16 -6.01 15.67 7.72
C ARG A 16 -6.86 14.45 8.06
N ALA A 17 -6.23 13.40 8.54
CA ALA A 17 -6.95 12.27 9.09
C ALA A 17 -7.65 12.66 10.41
N PHE A 18 -8.78 12.02 10.72
CA PHE A 18 -9.38 12.13 12.05
C PHE A 18 -8.56 11.38 13.13
N ILE A 19 -7.67 10.47 12.68
CA ILE A 19 -6.66 9.80 13.51
C ILE A 19 -5.49 10.78 13.69
N ASP A 20 -4.97 10.87 14.91
CA ASP A 20 -3.77 11.65 15.16
C ASP A 20 -2.55 10.94 14.55
N VAL A 21 -1.96 11.55 13.53
CA VAL A 21 -0.79 11.05 12.82
C VAL A 21 0.27 12.15 12.81
N PRO A 22 1.44 11.94 13.43
CA PRO A 22 2.54 12.89 13.40
C PRO A 22 2.93 13.28 11.97
N ALA A 23 3.37 14.53 11.79
CA ALA A 23 3.66 15.09 10.45
C ALA A 23 4.80 14.35 9.71
N ASP A 24 5.73 13.75 10.45
CA ASP A 24 6.86 12.97 9.96
C ASP A 24 6.59 11.46 9.92
N HIS A 25 5.37 11.04 10.25
CA HIS A 25 5.00 9.62 10.22
C HIS A 25 4.99 9.08 8.79
N PRO A 26 5.51 7.86 8.54
CA PRO A 26 5.58 7.30 7.17
C PRO A 26 4.22 6.97 6.55
N PHE A 27 3.15 6.90 7.35
CA PHE A 27 1.81 6.55 6.90
C PHE A 27 0.77 7.64 7.19
N PRO A 28 0.95 8.89 6.65
CA PRO A 28 -0.09 9.91 6.72
C PRO A 28 -1.24 9.57 5.74
N ILE A 29 -2.35 10.33 5.82
CA ILE A 29 -3.50 10.15 4.91
C ILE A 29 -3.13 10.29 3.42
N GLN A 30 -2.04 10.98 3.10
CA GLN A 30 -1.49 11.09 1.75
C GLN A 30 -0.80 9.81 1.27
N ASN A 31 -0.35 8.95 2.20
CA ASN A 31 0.32 7.69 1.91
C ASN A 31 -0.40 6.54 2.65
N LEU A 32 -1.31 5.89 1.97
CA LEU A 32 -2.11 4.78 2.48
C LEU A 32 -1.67 3.47 1.79
N PRO A 33 -0.56 2.86 2.21
CA PRO A 33 -0.07 1.63 1.56
C PRO A 33 -0.96 0.44 1.90
N TYR A 34 -1.26 -0.35 0.87
CA TYR A 34 -1.98 -1.61 1.03
C TYR A 34 -1.05 -2.70 1.54
N GLY A 35 -1.58 -3.60 2.33
CA GLY A 35 -0.90 -4.78 2.83
C GLY A 35 -1.87 -5.92 3.13
N VAL A 36 -1.30 -7.07 3.47
CA VAL A 36 -2.05 -8.22 3.98
C VAL A 36 -1.62 -8.45 5.41
N PHE A 37 -2.58 -8.67 6.27
CA PHE A 37 -2.34 -8.87 7.68
C PHE A 37 -3.25 -9.94 8.27
N ARG A 38 -2.87 -10.45 9.42
CA ARG A 38 -3.66 -11.30 10.28
C ARG A 38 -3.90 -10.57 11.61
N PRO A 39 -5.16 -10.40 12.06
CA PRO A 39 -5.47 -9.60 13.25
C PRO A 39 -5.01 -10.25 14.55
N TYR A 40 -4.89 -11.60 14.58
CA TYR A 40 -4.34 -12.39 15.67
C TYR A 40 -3.85 -13.75 15.14
N PRO A 41 -2.97 -14.46 15.85
CA PRO A 41 -2.50 -15.78 15.44
C PRO A 41 -3.66 -16.76 15.16
N GLY A 42 -3.63 -17.37 13.98
CA GLY A 42 -4.65 -18.33 13.54
C GLY A 42 -5.88 -17.71 12.86
N ALA A 43 -6.02 -16.38 12.83
CA ALA A 43 -7.07 -15.74 12.03
C ALA A 43 -6.77 -15.82 10.52
N GLU A 44 -7.83 -15.77 9.71
CA GLU A 44 -7.66 -15.69 8.25
C GLU A 44 -7.01 -14.36 7.86
N PRO A 45 -6.02 -14.39 6.96
CA PRO A 45 -5.42 -13.19 6.40
C PRO A 45 -6.42 -12.37 5.60
N ARG A 46 -6.26 -11.05 5.59
CA ARG A 46 -7.10 -10.11 4.86
C ARG A 46 -6.36 -8.83 4.54
N VAL A 47 -6.95 -8.03 3.68
CA VAL A 47 -6.31 -6.82 3.17
C VAL A 47 -6.60 -5.63 4.09
N GLY A 48 -5.57 -4.83 4.34
CA GLY A 48 -5.67 -3.58 5.07
C GLY A 48 -4.84 -2.47 4.44
N VAL A 49 -5.00 -1.29 5.00
CA VAL A 49 -4.22 -0.09 4.66
C VAL A 49 -3.62 0.47 5.94
N ALA A 50 -2.33 0.85 5.90
CA ALA A 50 -1.71 1.52 7.02
C ALA A 50 -2.09 3.00 7.07
N ILE A 51 -2.43 3.50 8.25
CA ILE A 51 -2.66 4.89 8.59
C ILE A 51 -2.12 5.18 10.00
N GLY A 52 -1.07 5.98 10.10
CA GLY A 52 -0.37 6.16 11.37
C GLY A 52 0.04 4.82 11.99
N ASP A 53 -0.23 4.67 13.27
CA ASP A 53 0.04 3.44 14.03
C ASP A 53 -1.09 2.39 13.94
N PHE A 54 -1.99 2.52 12.96
CA PHE A 54 -3.11 1.61 12.76
C PHE A 54 -3.06 0.92 11.39
N VAL A 55 -3.76 -0.21 11.32
CA VAL A 55 -4.21 -0.86 10.09
C VAL A 55 -5.71 -0.67 9.99
N LEU A 56 -6.16 -0.05 8.90
CA LEU A 56 -7.56 -0.01 8.52
C LEU A 56 -7.91 -1.31 7.80
N ASP A 57 -8.77 -2.11 8.39
CA ASP A 57 -9.24 -3.38 7.85
C ASP A 57 -10.26 -3.16 6.74
N LEU A 58 -9.84 -3.38 5.50
CA LEU A 58 -10.72 -3.16 4.35
C LEU A 58 -11.80 -4.23 4.21
N SER A 59 -11.62 -5.40 4.80
CA SER A 59 -12.66 -6.44 4.79
C SER A 59 -13.88 -6.02 5.62
N VAL A 60 -13.67 -5.24 6.69
CA VAL A 60 -14.76 -4.66 7.48
C VAL A 60 -15.50 -3.59 6.67
N LEU A 61 -14.76 -2.68 6.00
CA LEU A 61 -15.39 -1.67 5.13
C LEU A 61 -16.15 -2.28 3.96
N GLU A 62 -15.61 -3.37 3.38
CA GLU A 62 -16.27 -4.15 2.33
C GLU A 62 -17.56 -4.81 2.83
N ALA A 63 -17.55 -5.38 4.02
CA ALA A 63 -18.73 -6.00 4.64
C ALA A 63 -19.83 -4.97 4.97
N GLN A 64 -19.46 -3.73 5.27
CA GLN A 64 -20.35 -2.61 5.51
C GLN A 64 -20.75 -1.83 4.24
N GLU A 65 -20.36 -2.34 3.06
CA GLU A 65 -20.63 -1.73 1.74
C GLU A 65 -20.13 -0.28 1.59
N LEU A 66 -19.13 0.11 2.39
CA LEU A 66 -18.57 1.48 2.39
C LEU A 66 -17.60 1.74 1.22
N LEU A 67 -17.23 0.72 0.46
CA LEU A 67 -16.34 0.84 -0.69
C LEU A 67 -17.09 0.92 -2.03
N ASP A 68 -18.33 1.31 -2.01
CA ASP A 68 -19.33 1.52 -3.07
C ASP A 68 -18.82 1.40 -4.52
N HIS A 69 -18.55 0.16 -4.96
CA HIS A 69 -18.15 -0.15 -6.32
C HIS A 69 -18.65 -1.55 -6.71
N PRO A 70 -19.36 -1.71 -7.87
CA PRO A 70 -19.99 -2.98 -8.25
C PRO A 70 -19.05 -4.18 -8.28
N ARG A 71 -17.81 -3.99 -8.74
CA ARG A 71 -16.81 -5.06 -8.77
C ARG A 71 -16.30 -5.43 -7.38
N ILE A 72 -16.19 -4.46 -6.47
CA ILE A 72 -15.81 -4.73 -5.08
C ILE A 72 -16.91 -5.58 -4.42
N ALA A 73 -18.15 -5.18 -4.56
CA ALA A 73 -19.30 -5.91 -4.02
C ALA A 73 -19.40 -7.35 -4.57
N ALA A 74 -19.12 -7.55 -5.87
CA ALA A 74 -19.21 -8.86 -6.52
C ALA A 74 -18.04 -9.80 -6.18
N GLU A 75 -16.81 -9.28 -6.19
CA GLU A 75 -15.59 -10.10 -6.08
C GLU A 75 -15.03 -10.19 -4.66
N ARG A 76 -15.41 -9.26 -3.78
CA ARG A 76 -14.97 -9.16 -2.38
C ARG A 76 -13.45 -9.35 -2.21
N PRO A 77 -12.63 -8.50 -2.86
CA PRO A 77 -11.18 -8.68 -2.93
C PRO A 77 -10.48 -8.46 -1.58
N PHE A 78 -11.05 -7.69 -0.68
CA PHE A 78 -10.42 -7.34 0.58
C PHE A 78 -10.59 -8.39 1.67
N SER A 79 -11.53 -9.30 1.51
CA SER A 79 -11.69 -10.50 2.34
C SER A 79 -10.81 -11.67 1.87
N LYS A 80 -9.98 -11.48 0.82
CA LYS A 80 -9.05 -12.50 0.32
C LYS A 80 -7.73 -12.46 1.08
N PRO A 81 -7.01 -13.61 1.15
CA PRO A 81 -5.73 -13.69 1.87
C PRO A 81 -4.55 -13.04 1.14
N VAL A 82 -4.76 -12.50 -0.06
CA VAL A 82 -3.75 -11.85 -0.90
C VAL A 82 -4.36 -10.71 -1.73
N LEU A 83 -3.54 -9.74 -2.13
CA LEU A 83 -3.94 -8.59 -2.95
C LEU A 83 -4.22 -8.92 -4.42
N ASN A 84 -3.91 -10.12 -4.90
CA ASN A 84 -3.95 -10.45 -6.34
C ASN A 84 -5.29 -10.13 -7.00
N ALA A 85 -6.41 -10.43 -6.33
CA ALA A 85 -7.73 -10.10 -6.86
C ALA A 85 -7.94 -8.59 -7.04
N PHE A 86 -7.56 -7.79 -6.04
CA PHE A 86 -7.64 -6.32 -6.13
C PHE A 86 -6.68 -5.76 -7.19
N MET A 87 -5.47 -6.28 -7.28
CA MET A 87 -4.48 -5.89 -8.31
C MET A 87 -5.01 -6.14 -9.73
N ALA A 88 -5.75 -7.22 -9.94
CA ALA A 88 -6.36 -7.56 -11.23
C ALA A 88 -7.54 -6.66 -11.63
N MET A 89 -8.09 -5.84 -10.73
CA MET A 89 -9.24 -4.97 -11.03
C MET A 89 -8.87 -3.75 -11.89
N GLY A 90 -7.60 -3.36 -11.93
CA GLY A 90 -7.11 -2.27 -12.75
C GLY A 90 -7.29 -0.87 -12.16
N ARG A 91 -6.65 0.08 -12.80
CA ARG A 91 -6.47 1.45 -12.32
C ARG A 91 -7.77 2.20 -11.94
N PRO A 92 -8.88 2.12 -12.70
CA PRO A 92 -10.11 2.82 -12.32
C PRO A 92 -10.63 2.42 -10.95
N VAL A 93 -10.62 1.10 -10.65
CA VAL A 93 -11.06 0.58 -9.36
C VAL A 93 -10.10 1.00 -8.24
N TRP A 94 -8.80 0.93 -8.48
CA TRP A 94 -7.80 1.37 -7.49
C TRP A 94 -7.95 2.84 -7.14
N GLN A 95 -8.18 3.70 -8.14
CA GLN A 95 -8.41 5.15 -7.92
C GLN A 95 -9.69 5.40 -7.14
N HIS A 96 -10.78 4.71 -7.46
CA HIS A 96 -12.04 4.81 -6.72
C HIS A 96 -11.85 4.42 -5.26
N VAL A 97 -11.28 3.24 -4.99
CA VAL A 97 -11.03 2.78 -3.61
C VAL A 97 -10.13 3.75 -2.86
N ARG A 98 -9.04 4.24 -3.50
CA ARG A 98 -8.15 5.23 -2.88
C ARG A 98 -8.89 6.50 -2.50
N ALA A 99 -9.73 7.04 -3.37
CA ALA A 99 -10.52 8.23 -3.10
C ALA A 99 -11.51 8.00 -1.95
N THR A 100 -12.20 6.86 -1.94
CA THR A 100 -13.12 6.46 -0.88
C THR A 100 -12.42 6.34 0.47
N LEU A 101 -11.26 5.67 0.52
CA LEU A 101 -10.47 5.54 1.76
C LEU A 101 -10.00 6.90 2.27
N THR A 102 -9.53 7.77 1.39
CA THR A 102 -9.14 9.13 1.75
C THR A 102 -10.32 9.91 2.32
N HIS A 103 -11.50 9.80 1.70
CA HIS A 103 -12.73 10.43 2.19
C HIS A 103 -13.15 9.89 3.55
N LEU A 104 -13.17 8.57 3.75
CA LEU A 104 -13.57 7.95 5.03
C LEU A 104 -12.62 8.30 6.18
N LEU A 105 -11.34 8.51 5.89
CA LEU A 105 -10.32 8.86 6.88
C LEU A 105 -10.19 10.36 7.12
N ASP A 106 -10.78 11.21 6.28
CA ASP A 106 -10.72 12.68 6.42
C ASP A 106 -11.39 13.13 7.72
N ALA A 107 -10.74 14.05 8.43
CA ALA A 107 -11.25 14.64 9.66
C ALA A 107 -12.60 15.36 9.50
N ALA A 108 -12.95 15.79 8.28
CA ALA A 108 -14.24 16.41 7.98
C ALA A 108 -15.37 15.40 7.76
N THR A 109 -15.04 14.10 7.52
CA THR A 109 -16.04 13.08 7.20
C THR A 109 -16.49 12.32 8.46
N PRO A 110 -17.80 12.36 8.79
CA PRO A 110 -18.30 11.75 10.03
C PRO A 110 -18.46 10.22 9.97
N THR A 111 -18.59 9.64 8.77
CA THR A 111 -19.00 8.24 8.56
C THR A 111 -18.21 7.23 9.40
N LEU A 112 -16.88 7.24 9.30
CA LEU A 112 -16.02 6.37 10.11
C LEU A 112 -15.61 7.08 11.41
N ARG A 113 -15.40 8.40 11.36
CA ARG A 113 -14.96 9.19 12.49
C ARG A 113 -15.92 9.10 13.68
N ASP A 114 -17.22 9.17 13.46
CA ASP A 114 -18.22 9.28 14.54
C ASP A 114 -18.85 7.92 14.92
N ASP A 115 -18.63 6.86 14.12
CA ASP A 115 -19.08 5.51 14.43
C ASP A 115 -18.02 4.76 15.26
N ALA A 116 -18.19 4.79 16.57
CA ALA A 116 -17.26 4.16 17.52
C ALA A 116 -17.18 2.64 17.34
N ALA A 117 -18.32 1.98 17.08
CA ALA A 117 -18.38 0.54 16.92
C ALA A 117 -17.68 0.08 15.62
N LEU A 118 -17.87 0.82 14.54
CA LEU A 118 -17.19 0.56 13.28
C LEU A 118 -15.68 0.81 13.40
N ARG A 119 -15.26 1.90 14.07
CA ARG A 119 -13.83 2.17 14.31
C ARG A 119 -13.17 1.05 15.10
N GLU A 120 -13.79 0.56 16.15
CA GLU A 120 -13.24 -0.53 16.97
C GLU A 120 -13.03 -1.81 16.16
N GLN A 121 -13.89 -2.07 15.19
CA GLN A 121 -13.77 -3.23 14.30
C GLN A 121 -12.75 -3.02 13.17
N ALA A 122 -12.71 -1.80 12.60
CA ALA A 122 -11.96 -1.52 11.37
C ALA A 122 -10.53 -1.00 11.62
N LEU A 123 -10.26 -0.36 12.77
CA LEU A 123 -8.96 0.25 13.07
C LEU A 123 -8.23 -0.56 14.14
N LEU A 124 -7.29 -1.37 13.70
CA LEU A 124 -6.50 -2.23 14.58
C LEU A 124 -5.11 -1.61 14.83
N PRO A 125 -4.61 -1.59 16.08
CA PRO A 125 -3.24 -1.15 16.33
C PRO A 125 -2.23 -1.99 15.55
N ARG A 126 -1.35 -1.34 14.79
CA ARG A 126 -0.39 -2.00 13.89
C ARG A 126 0.54 -2.99 14.62
N HIS A 127 0.89 -2.70 15.86
CA HIS A 127 1.75 -3.56 16.68
C HIS A 127 1.04 -4.84 17.19
N GLN A 128 -0.28 -4.93 17.03
CA GLN A 128 -1.07 -6.10 17.45
C GLN A 128 -1.40 -7.05 16.28
N VAL A 129 -1.08 -6.67 15.06
CA VAL A 129 -1.34 -7.49 13.88
C VAL A 129 -0.06 -8.13 13.34
N GLU A 130 -0.21 -9.28 12.68
CA GLU A 130 0.87 -9.93 11.95
C GLU A 130 0.81 -9.54 10.47
N LEU A 131 1.90 -8.93 9.94
CA LEU A 131 2.01 -8.59 8.52
C LEU A 131 2.48 -9.81 7.73
N LEU A 132 1.89 -10.02 6.57
CA LEU A 132 2.15 -11.15 5.67
C LEU A 132 2.61 -10.65 4.30
N LEU A 133 3.14 -11.56 3.47
CA LEU A 133 3.41 -11.25 2.07
C LEU A 133 2.11 -10.79 1.40
N PRO A 134 2.11 -9.63 0.73
CA PRO A 134 0.87 -9.02 0.24
C PRO A 134 0.30 -9.71 -1.00
N ALA A 135 1.10 -10.50 -1.72
CA ALA A 135 0.70 -11.12 -2.97
C ALA A 135 1.21 -12.56 -3.06
N ALA A 136 0.45 -13.41 -3.73
CA ALA A 136 0.93 -14.67 -4.25
C ALA A 136 1.78 -14.37 -5.47
N ILE A 137 3.10 -14.67 -5.36
CA ILE A 137 4.09 -14.44 -6.42
C ILE A 137 3.96 -15.56 -7.45
N GLY A 138 3.80 -15.21 -8.73
CA GLY A 138 3.77 -16.16 -9.84
C GLY A 138 5.18 -16.53 -10.29
N ASP A 139 5.73 -15.71 -11.18
CA ASP A 139 7.07 -15.90 -11.73
C ASP A 139 8.08 -14.94 -11.09
N TYR A 140 9.36 -15.30 -11.26
CA TYR A 140 10.47 -14.52 -10.75
C TYR A 140 11.41 -14.15 -11.89
N THR A 141 11.80 -12.88 -11.98
CA THR A 141 12.83 -12.40 -12.88
C THR A 141 13.84 -11.58 -12.10
N ASP A 142 15.10 -11.95 -12.18
CA ASP A 142 16.21 -11.25 -11.56
C ASP A 142 16.99 -10.46 -12.59
N PHE A 143 16.99 -9.13 -12.46
CA PHE A 143 17.82 -8.25 -13.27
C PHE A 143 19.10 -7.89 -12.52
N TYR A 144 20.22 -8.27 -13.11
CA TYR A 144 21.57 -8.15 -12.57
C TYR A 144 22.24 -6.85 -13.03
N SER A 145 21.62 -5.70 -12.69
CA SER A 145 21.87 -4.41 -13.34
C SER A 145 22.99 -3.55 -12.72
N SER A 146 23.51 -3.90 -11.53
CA SER A 146 24.67 -3.20 -10.96
C SER A 146 25.97 -3.70 -11.55
N ARG A 147 26.69 -2.86 -12.30
CA ARG A 147 27.97 -3.23 -12.91
C ARG A 147 29.00 -3.63 -11.87
N GLU A 148 29.11 -2.89 -10.79
CA GLU A 148 30.04 -3.14 -9.69
C GLU A 148 29.77 -4.50 -9.04
N HIS A 149 28.52 -4.78 -8.73
CA HIS A 149 28.11 -6.06 -8.17
C HIS A 149 28.37 -7.21 -9.16
N ALA A 150 27.96 -7.06 -10.42
CA ALA A 150 28.18 -8.06 -11.47
C ALA A 150 29.67 -8.34 -11.68
N THR A 151 30.51 -7.29 -11.66
CA THR A 151 31.98 -7.42 -11.76
C THR A 151 32.54 -8.20 -10.57
N ASN A 152 32.17 -7.82 -9.33
CA ASN A 152 32.66 -8.45 -8.13
C ASN A 152 32.30 -9.95 -8.07
N VAL A 153 31.06 -10.28 -8.38
CA VAL A 153 30.61 -11.68 -8.44
C VAL A 153 31.28 -12.43 -9.59
N GLY A 154 31.38 -11.77 -10.76
CA GLY A 154 32.07 -12.35 -11.93
C GLY A 154 33.52 -12.68 -11.67
N ILE A 155 34.24 -11.84 -10.94
CA ILE A 155 35.64 -12.10 -10.53
C ILE A 155 35.74 -13.41 -9.72
N MET A 156 34.81 -13.64 -8.78
CA MET A 156 34.83 -14.84 -7.95
C MET A 156 34.68 -16.14 -8.77
N PHE A 157 33.91 -16.11 -9.85
CA PHE A 157 33.61 -17.29 -10.66
C PHE A 157 34.45 -17.43 -11.93
N ARG A 158 34.87 -16.30 -12.53
CA ARG A 158 35.52 -16.30 -13.86
C ARG A 158 36.88 -15.61 -13.89
N GLY A 159 37.30 -15.01 -12.76
CA GLY A 159 38.49 -14.18 -12.67
C GLY A 159 38.30 -12.74 -13.23
N PRO A 160 39.28 -11.85 -12.96
CA PRO A 160 39.15 -10.43 -13.27
C PRO A 160 39.07 -10.15 -14.79
N GLU A 161 39.72 -10.95 -15.62
CA GLU A 161 39.78 -10.79 -17.08
C GLU A 161 38.40 -11.01 -17.76
N ASN A 162 37.56 -11.87 -17.16
CA ASN A 162 36.28 -12.33 -17.68
C ASN A 162 35.12 -12.04 -16.73
N ALA A 163 35.25 -11.02 -15.89
CA ALA A 163 34.29 -10.74 -14.86
C ALA A 163 32.89 -10.45 -15.40
N LEU A 164 32.79 -9.67 -16.49
CA LEU A 164 31.53 -9.40 -17.17
C LEU A 164 31.46 -10.14 -18.50
N MET A 165 30.34 -10.84 -18.71
CA MET A 165 30.05 -11.44 -20.01
C MET A 165 29.76 -10.35 -21.05
N PRO A 166 30.09 -10.53 -22.35
CA PRO A 166 29.92 -9.50 -23.37
C PRO A 166 28.48 -9.00 -23.50
N ASN A 167 27.49 -9.85 -23.31
CA ASN A 167 26.07 -9.51 -23.37
C ASN A 167 25.60 -8.67 -22.19
N TRP A 168 26.31 -8.69 -21.05
CA TRP A 168 25.87 -8.00 -19.83
C TRP A 168 25.73 -6.48 -20.03
N LEU A 169 26.58 -5.86 -20.85
CA LEU A 169 26.50 -4.43 -21.14
C LEU A 169 25.28 -4.04 -22.00
N HIS A 170 24.58 -5.01 -22.57
CA HIS A 170 23.40 -4.80 -23.41
C HIS A 170 22.12 -5.27 -22.71
N LEU A 171 22.20 -6.35 -21.98
CA LEU A 171 21.09 -6.95 -21.22
C LEU A 171 21.64 -7.54 -19.91
N PRO A 172 21.50 -6.81 -18.79
CA PRO A 172 22.12 -7.18 -17.50
C PRO A 172 21.26 -8.21 -16.75
N VAL A 173 21.23 -9.44 -17.23
CA VAL A 173 20.57 -10.61 -16.63
C VAL A 173 21.58 -11.71 -16.37
#